data_7a6a47e58f3f63951e6f13e047db59bc
#
_entry.id   7a6a47e58f3f63951e6f13e047db59bc
#
_cell.length_a   1.000
_cell.length_b   1.000
_cell.length_c   1.000
_cell.angle_alpha   90.00
_cell.angle_beta   90.00
_cell.angle_gamma   90.00
#
_symmetry.space_group_name_H-M   'P 1'
#
loop_
_entity.id
_entity.type
_entity.pdbx_description
1 polymer ?
#
loop_
_entity_poly.entity_id
_entity_poly.type
_entity_poly.pdbx_seq_one_letter_code
_entity_poly.pdbx_strand_id
1 'polypeptide(L)'
;VEDDPMIGKSVQQGLRQDGHTVDWVRESRAAELALATTSYEMLLLDLGLPGKSGLELLAQLRRAAHRIPVLVITARDSVADRILGLDSGADDYLVKPFDLDELGARMRAVLRRHAGRADPVIALGDLRMNPATHEVTRNGQPIVLSAREFALLQALLEQPGVPLSRARLEERLYGWGEEVESNAIEVYIHSLRRKLGAESIRNIRGVGYLVPASQ
;
A
#
# COMPACT_ATOMS: atom_id res chain seq x y z
N VAL A 1 6.43 -10.61 4.25
CA VAL A 1 7.04 -11.64 5.10
C VAL A 1 7.85 -12.56 4.20
N GLU A 2 9.14 -12.62 4.41
CA GLU A 2 10.10 -13.33 3.54
C GLU A 2 11.30 -13.70 4.37
N ASP A 3 11.64 -14.97 4.46
CA ASP A 3 12.77 -15.44 5.28
C ASP A 3 14.13 -15.32 4.56
N ASP A 4 14.15 -15.39 3.23
CA ASP A 4 15.37 -15.17 2.46
C ASP A 4 15.80 -13.69 2.48
N PRO A 5 17.01 -13.40 3.01
CA PRO A 5 17.47 -12.02 3.16
C PRO A 5 17.80 -11.34 1.83
N MET A 6 18.13 -12.08 0.78
CA MET A 6 18.40 -11.49 -0.54
C MET A 6 17.10 -11.04 -1.20
N ILE A 7 16.09 -11.91 -1.21
CA ILE A 7 14.79 -11.62 -1.79
C ILE A 7 14.10 -10.52 -0.99
N GLY A 8 14.05 -10.64 0.35
CA GLY A 8 13.41 -9.68 1.23
C GLY A 8 13.99 -8.28 1.08
N LYS A 9 15.34 -8.12 1.05
CA LYS A 9 16.00 -6.83 0.82
C LYS A 9 15.73 -6.28 -0.57
N SER A 10 15.79 -7.12 -1.61
CA SER A 10 15.54 -6.71 -2.99
C SER A 10 14.11 -6.17 -3.17
N VAL A 11 13.12 -6.91 -2.67
CA VAL A 11 11.71 -6.49 -2.70
C VAL A 11 11.50 -5.20 -1.90
N GLN A 12 12.04 -5.13 -0.67
CA GLN A 12 11.93 -3.93 0.15
C GLN A 12 12.52 -2.70 -0.55
N GLN A 13 13.72 -2.84 -1.12
CA GLN A 13 14.39 -1.74 -1.81
C GLN A 13 13.64 -1.31 -3.08
N GLY A 14 13.21 -2.26 -3.90
CA GLY A 14 12.46 -1.95 -5.13
C GLY A 14 11.15 -1.24 -4.84
N LEU A 15 10.36 -1.76 -3.91
CA LEU A 15 9.08 -1.13 -3.54
C LEU A 15 9.27 0.25 -2.88
N ARG A 16 10.35 0.46 -2.12
CA ARG A 16 10.67 1.80 -1.59
C ARG A 16 11.06 2.78 -2.69
N GLN A 17 11.75 2.34 -3.73
CA GLN A 17 12.03 3.17 -4.91
C GLN A 17 10.75 3.58 -5.65
N ASP A 18 9.75 2.70 -5.65
CA ASP A 18 8.41 2.97 -6.19
C ASP A 18 7.52 3.81 -5.25
N GLY A 19 8.08 4.29 -4.14
CA GLY A 19 7.38 5.18 -3.21
C GLY A 19 6.54 4.48 -2.14
N HIS A 20 6.62 3.14 -2.03
CA HIS A 20 5.93 2.40 -0.98
C HIS A 20 6.68 2.43 0.34
N THR A 21 5.96 2.48 1.45
CA THR A 21 6.49 2.22 2.79
C THR A 21 6.47 0.72 3.05
N VAL A 22 7.61 0.12 3.39
CA VAL A 22 7.76 -1.33 3.48
C VAL A 22 8.45 -1.74 4.77
N ASP A 23 7.73 -2.48 5.60
CA ASP A 23 8.28 -3.19 6.74
C ASP A 23 8.50 -4.66 6.35
N TRP A 24 9.67 -5.17 6.66
CA TRP A 24 10.03 -6.53 6.32
C TRP A 24 10.31 -7.34 7.57
N VAL A 25 9.64 -8.48 7.66
CA VAL A 25 9.82 -9.49 8.74
C VAL A 25 10.06 -10.86 8.13
N ARG A 26 10.75 -11.74 8.88
CA ARG A 26 11.24 -13.02 8.36
C ARG A 26 10.46 -14.25 8.84
N GLU A 27 9.50 -14.05 9.73
CA GLU A 27 8.75 -15.13 10.38
C GLU A 27 7.28 -14.75 10.54
N SER A 28 6.40 -15.74 10.50
CA SER A 28 4.96 -15.56 10.67
C SER A 28 4.60 -14.89 12.00
N ARG A 29 5.31 -15.23 13.09
CA ARG A 29 5.06 -14.63 14.41
C ARG A 29 5.39 -13.13 14.44
N ALA A 30 6.47 -12.70 13.79
CA ALA A 30 6.80 -11.29 13.68
C ALA A 30 5.76 -10.53 12.83
N ALA A 31 5.24 -11.18 11.77
CA ALA A 31 4.15 -10.62 10.97
C ALA A 31 2.85 -10.46 11.78
N GLU A 32 2.49 -11.43 12.62
CA GLU A 32 1.32 -11.32 13.51
C GLU A 32 1.43 -10.13 14.46
N LEU A 33 2.60 -9.93 15.07
CA LEU A 33 2.86 -8.80 15.95
C LEU A 33 2.78 -7.47 15.21
N ALA A 34 3.36 -7.39 14.02
CA ALA A 34 3.30 -6.20 13.18
C ALA A 34 1.86 -5.86 12.80
N LEU A 35 1.07 -6.83 12.34
CA LEU A 35 -0.34 -6.66 11.99
C LEU A 35 -1.24 -6.30 13.18
N ALA A 36 -0.85 -6.66 14.40
CA ALA A 36 -1.57 -6.31 15.61
C ALA A 36 -1.32 -4.86 16.08
N THR A 37 -0.18 -4.28 15.69
CA THR A 37 0.25 -2.96 16.18
C THR A 37 0.21 -1.87 15.12
N THR A 38 0.27 -2.25 13.85
CA THR A 38 0.37 -1.32 12.71
C THR A 38 -0.66 -1.68 11.64
N SER A 39 -1.25 -0.66 11.04
CA SER A 39 -2.21 -0.83 9.94
C SER A 39 -1.47 -0.87 8.60
N TYR A 40 -1.55 -2.00 7.90
CA TYR A 40 -0.96 -2.18 6.58
C TYR A 40 -2.03 -2.22 5.49
N GLU A 41 -1.69 -1.74 4.30
CA GLU A 41 -2.57 -1.76 3.13
C GLU A 41 -2.56 -3.11 2.42
N MET A 42 -1.44 -3.83 2.50
CA MET A 42 -1.24 -5.13 1.85
C MET A 42 -0.21 -5.97 2.61
N LEU A 43 -0.36 -7.27 2.54
CA LEU A 43 0.61 -8.26 2.99
C LEU A 43 1.18 -9.00 1.78
N LEU A 44 2.51 -8.92 1.62
CA LEU A 44 3.27 -9.79 0.73
C LEU A 44 3.75 -11.00 1.56
N LEU A 45 3.41 -12.22 1.15
CA LEU A 45 3.55 -13.39 2.00
C LEU A 45 4.21 -14.56 1.27
N ASP A 46 5.39 -14.96 1.72
CA ASP A 46 5.92 -16.26 1.33
C ASP A 46 5.21 -17.39 2.10
N LEU A 47 4.93 -18.48 1.40
CA LEU A 47 4.37 -19.70 2.00
C LEU A 47 5.44 -20.58 2.64
N GLY A 48 6.71 -20.45 2.21
CA GLY A 48 7.83 -21.27 2.62
C GLY A 48 8.51 -20.86 3.94
N LEU A 49 7.84 -20.11 4.79
CA LEU A 49 8.41 -19.57 6.02
C LEU A 49 8.82 -20.67 7.03
N PRO A 50 9.90 -20.43 7.81
CA PRO A 50 10.32 -21.36 8.84
C PRO A 50 9.31 -21.41 10.01
N GLY A 51 9.18 -22.58 10.61
CA GLY A 51 8.27 -22.82 11.72
C GLY A 51 6.80 -22.80 11.28
N LYS A 52 6.07 -21.72 11.56
CA LYS A 52 4.70 -21.54 11.10
C LYS A 52 4.68 -21.09 9.64
N SER A 53 4.12 -21.91 8.76
CA SER A 53 4.06 -21.63 7.34
C SER A 53 3.22 -20.38 7.00
N GLY A 54 3.48 -19.74 5.86
CA GLY A 54 2.69 -18.62 5.40
C GLY A 54 1.22 -19.02 5.14
N LEU A 55 0.95 -20.25 4.73
CA LEU A 55 -0.41 -20.74 4.55
C LEU A 55 -1.19 -20.81 5.88
N GLU A 56 -0.55 -21.24 6.95
CA GLU A 56 -1.14 -21.24 8.30
C GLU A 56 -1.41 -19.82 8.80
N LEU A 57 -0.50 -18.88 8.54
CA LEU A 57 -0.69 -17.46 8.84
C LEU A 57 -1.89 -16.90 8.08
N LEU A 58 -1.97 -17.13 6.76
CA LEU A 58 -3.09 -16.70 5.93
C LEU A 58 -4.43 -17.25 6.45
N ALA A 59 -4.51 -18.55 6.71
CA ALA A 59 -5.71 -19.19 7.23
C ALA A 59 -6.11 -18.61 8.61
N GLN A 60 -5.14 -18.29 9.46
CA GLN A 60 -5.41 -17.64 10.75
C GLN A 60 -5.98 -16.24 10.57
N LEU A 61 -5.38 -15.42 9.69
CA LEU A 61 -5.86 -14.06 9.40
C LEU A 61 -7.31 -14.09 8.91
N ARG A 62 -7.63 -15.01 8.00
CA ARG A 62 -9.00 -15.13 7.46
C ARG A 62 -9.99 -15.63 8.50
N ARG A 63 -9.63 -16.58 9.37
CA ARG A 63 -10.46 -17.01 10.51
C ARG A 63 -10.73 -15.88 11.51
N ALA A 64 -9.77 -14.98 11.70
CA ALA A 64 -9.91 -13.77 12.52
C ALA A 64 -10.67 -12.63 11.79
N ALA A 65 -11.26 -12.90 10.61
CA ALA A 65 -11.93 -11.92 9.76
C ALA A 65 -11.04 -10.72 9.37
N HIS A 66 -9.72 -10.88 9.40
CA HIS A 66 -8.79 -9.85 8.97
C HIS A 66 -8.85 -9.69 7.44
N ARG A 67 -9.22 -8.50 6.98
CA ARG A 67 -9.52 -8.23 5.56
C ARG A 67 -8.33 -7.65 4.78
N ILE A 68 -7.11 -7.66 5.35
CA ILE A 68 -5.93 -7.17 4.62
C ILE A 68 -5.78 -7.91 3.29
N PRO A 69 -5.56 -7.23 2.18
CA PRO A 69 -5.19 -7.86 0.92
C PRO A 69 -3.88 -8.65 1.07
N VAL A 70 -3.86 -9.89 0.58
CA VAL A 70 -2.68 -10.76 0.65
C VAL A 70 -2.27 -11.19 -0.76
N LEU A 71 -1.06 -10.80 -1.16
CA LEU A 71 -0.40 -11.31 -2.36
C LEU A 71 0.65 -12.35 -1.92
N VAL A 72 0.42 -13.60 -2.30
CA VAL A 72 1.38 -14.69 -2.05
C VAL A 72 2.56 -14.59 -3.02
N ILE A 73 3.77 -14.70 -2.50
CA ILE A 73 5.02 -14.70 -3.28
C ILE A 73 5.85 -15.90 -2.84
N THR A 74 5.95 -16.94 -3.66
CA THR A 74 6.57 -18.20 -3.23
C THR A 74 7.22 -18.97 -4.38
N ALA A 75 8.14 -19.88 -4.03
CA ALA A 75 8.75 -20.80 -5.00
C ALA A 75 7.84 -21.99 -5.36
N ARG A 76 6.68 -22.15 -4.71
CA ARG A 76 5.71 -23.21 -5.04
C ARG A 76 4.98 -22.84 -6.31
N ASP A 77 5.21 -23.58 -7.39
CA ASP A 77 4.73 -23.26 -8.73
C ASP A 77 3.66 -24.23 -9.27
N SER A 78 3.37 -25.30 -8.52
CA SER A 78 2.37 -26.27 -8.96
C SER A 78 0.97 -25.64 -9.04
N VAL A 79 0.15 -26.12 -9.95
CA VAL A 79 -1.26 -25.69 -10.05
C VAL A 79 -2.00 -25.94 -8.75
N ALA A 80 -1.73 -27.06 -8.08
CA ALA A 80 -2.35 -27.39 -6.81
C ALA A 80 -1.99 -26.39 -5.70
N ASP A 81 -0.72 -25.97 -5.60
CA ASP A 81 -0.30 -24.96 -4.62
C ASP A 81 -0.95 -23.60 -4.87
N ARG A 82 -1.07 -23.19 -6.14
CA ARG A 82 -1.75 -21.94 -6.50
C ARG A 82 -3.23 -21.96 -6.14
N ILE A 83 -3.91 -23.05 -6.46
CA ILE A 83 -5.34 -23.25 -6.08
C ILE A 83 -5.47 -23.19 -4.55
N LEU A 84 -4.63 -23.95 -3.82
CA LEU A 84 -4.66 -23.97 -2.36
C LEU A 84 -4.43 -22.57 -1.75
N GLY A 85 -3.47 -21.81 -2.26
CA GLY A 85 -3.20 -20.45 -1.80
C GLY A 85 -4.38 -19.51 -2.01
N LEU A 86 -4.98 -19.53 -3.21
CA LEU A 86 -6.12 -18.68 -3.56
C LEU A 86 -7.37 -19.08 -2.76
N ASP A 87 -7.68 -20.37 -2.67
CA ASP A 87 -8.83 -20.89 -1.91
C ASP A 87 -8.68 -20.64 -0.39
N SER A 88 -7.44 -20.53 0.09
CA SER A 88 -7.16 -20.13 1.48
C SER A 88 -7.37 -18.64 1.75
N GLY A 89 -7.72 -17.86 0.72
CA GLY A 89 -8.08 -16.46 0.84
C GLY A 89 -6.97 -15.48 0.45
N ALA A 90 -5.96 -15.90 -0.34
CA ALA A 90 -5.06 -14.97 -1.00
C ALA A 90 -5.80 -14.22 -2.12
N ASP A 91 -5.45 -12.95 -2.32
CA ASP A 91 -6.05 -12.08 -3.34
C ASP A 91 -5.37 -12.22 -4.71
N ASP A 92 -4.10 -12.65 -4.72
CA ASP A 92 -3.34 -13.02 -5.91
C ASP A 92 -2.13 -13.89 -5.52
N TYR A 93 -1.45 -14.45 -6.53
CA TYR A 93 -0.35 -15.41 -6.35
C TYR A 93 0.75 -15.14 -7.38
N LEU A 94 2.00 -15.00 -6.92
CA LEU A 94 3.17 -14.74 -7.73
C LEU A 94 4.25 -15.79 -7.46
N VAL A 95 4.75 -16.44 -8.51
CA VAL A 95 5.76 -17.49 -8.39
C VAL A 95 7.16 -16.90 -8.54
N LYS A 96 8.09 -17.31 -7.66
CA LYS A 96 9.52 -16.98 -7.76
C LYS A 96 10.20 -17.85 -8.84
N PRO A 97 11.12 -17.28 -9.66
CA PRO A 97 11.56 -15.88 -9.69
C PRO A 97 10.55 -14.98 -10.42
N PHE A 98 10.45 -13.74 -10.02
CA PHE A 98 9.55 -12.73 -10.60
C PHE A 98 10.28 -11.41 -10.86
N ASP A 99 9.70 -10.59 -11.72
CA ASP A 99 10.12 -9.22 -11.97
C ASP A 99 9.46 -8.25 -10.98
N LEU A 100 10.18 -7.21 -10.53
CA LEU A 100 9.63 -6.21 -9.61
C LEU A 100 8.50 -5.39 -10.26
N ASP A 101 8.55 -5.15 -11.57
CA ASP A 101 7.48 -4.47 -12.28
C ASP A 101 6.21 -5.33 -12.32
N GLU A 102 6.34 -6.66 -12.46
CA GLU A 102 5.20 -7.60 -12.34
C GLU A 102 4.62 -7.56 -10.92
N LEU A 103 5.47 -7.62 -9.90
CA LEU A 103 5.03 -7.50 -8.51
C LEU A 103 4.24 -6.21 -8.29
N GLY A 104 4.80 -5.07 -8.71
CA GLY A 104 4.14 -3.76 -8.61
C GLY A 104 2.79 -3.71 -9.34
N ALA A 105 2.70 -4.28 -10.55
CA ALA A 105 1.46 -4.34 -11.30
C ALA A 105 0.38 -5.17 -10.60
N ARG A 106 0.75 -6.32 -10.02
CA ARG A 106 -0.16 -7.18 -9.25
C ARG A 106 -0.63 -6.50 -7.96
N MET A 107 0.28 -5.86 -7.22
CA MET A 107 -0.05 -5.08 -6.03
C MET A 107 -1.11 -4.00 -6.35
N ARG A 108 -0.88 -3.20 -7.41
CA ARG A 108 -1.86 -2.18 -7.85
C ARG A 108 -3.21 -2.80 -8.24
N ALA A 109 -3.21 -3.95 -8.91
CA ALA A 109 -4.44 -4.64 -9.29
C ALA A 109 -5.24 -5.15 -8.08
N VAL A 110 -4.55 -5.72 -7.09
CA VAL A 110 -5.15 -6.21 -5.83
C VAL A 110 -5.73 -5.04 -5.03
N LEU A 111 -4.95 -3.98 -4.79
CA LEU A 111 -5.39 -2.79 -4.04
C LEU A 111 -6.58 -2.10 -4.74
N ARG A 112 -6.55 -1.99 -6.06
CA ARG A 112 -7.66 -1.43 -6.84
C ARG A 112 -8.96 -2.23 -6.65
N ARG A 113 -8.90 -3.56 -6.74
CA ARG A 113 -10.07 -4.44 -6.51
C ARG A 113 -10.58 -4.32 -5.08
N HIS A 114 -9.68 -4.28 -4.11
CA HIS A 114 -10.03 -4.14 -2.70
C HIS A 114 -10.71 -2.79 -2.40
N ALA A 115 -10.30 -1.73 -3.10
CA ALA A 115 -10.96 -0.42 -3.04
C ALA A 115 -12.27 -0.32 -3.86
N GLY A 116 -12.75 -1.44 -4.45
CA GLY A 116 -13.97 -1.48 -5.26
C GLY A 116 -13.87 -0.71 -6.58
N ARG A 117 -12.66 -0.44 -7.09
CA ARG A 117 -12.43 0.31 -8.32
C ARG A 117 -12.10 -0.62 -9.49
N ALA A 118 -12.69 -0.34 -10.64
CA ALA A 118 -12.35 -1.01 -11.91
C ALA A 118 -11.27 -0.22 -12.68
N ASP A 119 -11.37 1.12 -12.69
CA ASP A 119 -10.46 2.00 -13.40
C ASP A 119 -9.08 2.06 -12.70
N PRO A 120 -7.96 1.87 -13.43
CA PRO A 120 -6.62 2.05 -12.88
C PRO A 120 -6.30 3.51 -12.50
N VAL A 121 -6.97 4.48 -13.12
CA VAL A 121 -6.83 5.90 -12.79
C VAL A 121 -7.79 6.29 -11.68
N ILE A 122 -7.27 6.93 -10.65
CA ILE A 122 -8.09 7.54 -9.60
C ILE A 122 -8.57 8.89 -10.12
N ALA A 123 -9.89 9.05 -10.22
CA ALA A 123 -10.50 10.26 -10.73
C ALA A 123 -11.41 10.90 -9.68
N LEU A 124 -11.25 12.20 -9.46
CA LEU A 124 -12.10 13.01 -8.58
C LEU A 124 -12.27 14.42 -9.16
N GLY A 125 -13.45 14.70 -9.68
CA GLY A 125 -13.68 15.95 -10.41
C GLY A 125 -12.74 16.10 -11.62
N ASP A 126 -11.96 17.17 -11.65
CA ASP A 126 -10.96 17.47 -12.68
C ASP A 126 -9.57 16.85 -12.41
N LEU A 127 -9.38 16.27 -11.22
CA LEU A 127 -8.14 15.61 -10.83
C LEU A 127 -8.10 14.16 -11.34
N ARG A 128 -6.97 13.78 -11.95
CA ARG A 128 -6.68 12.43 -12.39
C ARG A 128 -5.33 12.02 -11.83
N MET A 129 -5.22 10.82 -11.29
CA MET A 129 -4.00 10.26 -10.74
C MET A 129 -3.83 8.82 -11.21
N ASN A 130 -2.70 8.52 -11.84
CA ASN A 130 -2.37 7.18 -12.29
C ASN A 130 -1.27 6.56 -11.39
N PRO A 131 -1.61 5.60 -10.51
CA PRO A 131 -0.63 4.95 -9.65
C PRO A 131 0.44 4.12 -10.38
N ALA A 132 0.20 3.75 -11.64
CA ALA A 132 1.16 2.95 -12.41
C ALA A 132 2.25 3.82 -13.06
N THR A 133 1.89 5.01 -13.54
CA THR A 133 2.82 5.93 -14.23
C THR A 133 3.29 7.07 -13.33
N HIS A 134 2.76 7.16 -12.10
CA HIS A 134 2.94 8.29 -11.17
C HIS A 134 2.53 9.65 -11.76
N GLU A 135 1.70 9.64 -12.80
CA GLU A 135 1.19 10.87 -13.41
C GLU A 135 -0.01 11.42 -12.64
N VAL A 136 0.03 12.73 -12.45
CA VAL A 136 -1.10 13.50 -11.89
C VAL A 136 -1.44 14.63 -12.84
N THR A 137 -2.72 14.77 -13.16
CA THR A 137 -3.21 15.89 -13.96
C THR A 137 -4.40 16.57 -13.28
N ARG A 138 -4.54 17.87 -13.47
CA ARG A 138 -5.73 18.63 -13.10
C ARG A 138 -6.19 19.48 -14.28
N ASN A 139 -7.45 19.39 -14.66
CA ASN A 139 -7.96 20.01 -15.91
C ASN A 139 -7.12 19.62 -17.14
N GLY A 140 -6.60 18.38 -17.20
CA GLY A 140 -5.71 17.92 -18.26
C GLY A 140 -4.29 18.47 -18.22
N GLN A 141 -3.95 19.34 -17.28
CA GLN A 141 -2.59 19.88 -17.14
C GLN A 141 -1.77 19.01 -16.16
N PRO A 142 -0.56 18.60 -16.52
CA PRO A 142 0.29 17.78 -15.66
C PRO A 142 0.75 18.54 -14.42
N ILE A 143 0.77 17.82 -13.29
CA ILE A 143 1.25 18.33 -12.00
C ILE A 143 2.38 17.45 -11.51
N VAL A 144 3.55 18.05 -11.32
CA VAL A 144 4.73 17.34 -10.83
C VAL A 144 4.68 17.25 -9.30
N LEU A 145 4.61 16.02 -8.80
CA LEU A 145 4.66 15.70 -7.37
C LEU A 145 5.96 14.97 -7.04
N SER A 146 6.49 15.19 -5.83
CA SER A 146 7.51 14.31 -5.26
C SER A 146 6.89 12.96 -4.85
N ALA A 147 7.71 11.94 -4.63
CA ALA A 147 7.21 10.63 -4.21
C ALA A 147 6.35 10.69 -2.93
N ARG A 148 6.77 11.49 -1.94
CA ARG A 148 6.02 11.68 -0.68
C ARG A 148 4.70 12.44 -0.89
N GLU A 149 4.69 13.48 -1.73
CA GLU A 149 3.46 14.19 -2.09
C GLU A 149 2.49 13.29 -2.85
N PHE A 150 3.01 12.46 -3.75
CA PHE A 150 2.23 11.48 -4.49
C PHE A 150 1.58 10.46 -3.55
N ALA A 151 2.36 9.83 -2.67
CA ALA A 151 1.87 8.86 -1.70
C ALA A 151 0.81 9.48 -0.75
N LEU A 152 1.05 10.71 -0.28
CA LEU A 152 0.08 11.43 0.57
C LEU A 152 -1.23 11.72 -0.17
N LEU A 153 -1.15 12.19 -1.40
CA LEU A 153 -2.33 12.46 -2.22
C LEU A 153 -3.09 11.17 -2.52
N GLN A 154 -2.39 10.09 -2.86
CA GLN A 154 -3.00 8.78 -3.09
C GLN A 154 -3.76 8.30 -1.86
N ALA A 155 -3.14 8.37 -0.68
CA ALA A 155 -3.79 7.97 0.58
C ALA A 155 -5.09 8.72 0.84
N LEU A 156 -5.11 10.04 0.57
CA LEU A 156 -6.31 10.87 0.74
C LEU A 156 -7.39 10.60 -0.33
N LEU A 157 -6.98 10.19 -1.53
CA LEU A 157 -7.89 9.89 -2.65
C LEU A 157 -8.45 8.47 -2.62
N GLU A 158 -7.97 7.59 -1.75
CA GLU A 158 -8.55 6.25 -1.58
C GLU A 158 -9.98 6.30 -1.05
N GLN A 159 -10.25 7.21 -0.13
CA GLN A 159 -11.57 7.43 0.47
C GLN A 159 -11.89 8.92 0.55
N PRO A 160 -12.30 9.56 -0.56
CA PRO A 160 -12.66 10.96 -0.56
C PRO A 160 -13.78 11.26 0.45
N GLY A 161 -13.66 12.37 1.16
CA GLY A 161 -14.60 12.77 2.22
C GLY A 161 -14.32 12.13 3.60
N VAL A 162 -13.45 11.13 3.69
CA VAL A 162 -13.08 10.51 4.97
C VAL A 162 -11.76 11.11 5.47
N PRO A 163 -11.73 11.72 6.68
CA PRO A 163 -10.51 12.30 7.20
C PRO A 163 -9.52 11.22 7.66
N LEU A 164 -8.26 11.37 7.29
CA LEU A 164 -7.14 10.60 7.81
C LEU A 164 -6.41 11.40 8.88
N SER A 165 -6.18 10.79 10.04
CA SER A 165 -5.40 11.42 11.12
C SER A 165 -3.95 11.59 10.68
N ARG A 166 -3.25 12.54 11.30
CA ARG A 166 -1.82 12.75 11.08
C ARG A 166 -1.01 11.45 11.31
N ALA A 167 -1.27 10.75 12.42
CA ALA A 167 -0.60 9.50 12.71
C ALA A 167 -0.79 8.44 11.61
N ARG A 168 -2.01 8.31 11.07
CA ARG A 168 -2.29 7.42 9.95
C ARG A 168 -1.54 7.82 8.67
N LEU A 169 -1.40 9.12 8.40
CA LEU A 169 -0.63 9.61 7.25
C LEU A 169 0.87 9.38 7.46
N GLU A 170 1.38 9.54 8.67
CA GLU A 170 2.77 9.21 9.02
C GLU A 170 3.04 7.72 8.85
N GLU A 171 2.20 6.82 9.37
CA GLU A 171 2.31 5.36 9.17
C GLU A 171 2.36 4.96 7.69
N ARG A 172 1.62 5.66 6.81
CA ARG A 172 1.61 5.39 5.37
C ARG A 172 2.83 5.91 4.62
N LEU A 173 3.45 6.97 5.12
CA LEU A 173 4.58 7.63 4.46
C LEU A 173 5.94 7.18 4.98
N TYR A 174 6.00 6.58 6.16
CA TYR A 174 7.24 6.23 6.85
C TYR A 174 7.18 4.82 7.42
N GLY A 175 8.20 4.01 7.09
CA GLY A 175 8.36 2.66 7.63
C GLY A 175 9.07 2.64 8.97
N TRP A 176 9.25 1.45 9.51
CA TRP A 176 9.98 1.26 10.76
C TRP A 176 11.40 1.81 10.67
N GLY A 177 11.77 2.60 11.68
CA GLY A 177 13.11 3.18 11.79
C GLY A 177 13.37 4.40 10.92
N GLU A 178 12.37 4.92 10.20
CA GLU A 178 12.47 6.21 9.54
C GLU A 178 12.15 7.33 10.54
N GLU A 179 13.07 8.30 10.67
CA GLU A 179 12.80 9.50 11.47
C GLU A 179 11.78 10.40 10.75
N VAL A 180 10.71 10.75 11.46
CA VAL A 180 9.68 11.65 10.96
C VAL A 180 9.88 13.02 11.58
N GLU A 181 10.16 14.02 10.74
CA GLU A 181 10.17 15.41 11.20
C GLU A 181 8.78 15.80 11.71
N SER A 182 8.73 16.48 12.84
CA SER A 182 7.47 16.76 13.57
C SER A 182 6.41 17.54 12.78
N ASN A 183 6.74 18.09 11.62
CA ASN A 183 5.85 18.87 10.75
C ASN A 183 5.86 18.40 9.28
N ALA A 184 6.36 17.19 9.01
CA ALA A 184 6.51 16.71 7.64
C ALA A 184 5.17 16.62 6.89
N ILE A 185 4.12 16.12 7.54
CA ILE A 185 2.78 16.04 6.93
C ILE A 185 2.25 17.42 6.55
N GLU A 186 2.38 18.39 7.44
CA GLU A 186 1.95 19.78 7.21
C GLU A 186 2.69 20.41 6.02
N VAL A 187 3.97 20.15 5.88
CA VAL A 187 4.79 20.62 4.76
C VAL A 187 4.28 20.04 3.44
N TYR A 188 4.03 18.73 3.38
CA TYR A 188 3.48 18.09 2.18
C TYR A 188 2.05 18.55 1.86
N ILE A 189 1.19 18.71 2.87
CA ILE A 189 -0.16 19.27 2.70
C ILE A 189 -0.09 20.69 2.13
N HIS A 190 0.80 21.53 2.68
CA HIS A 190 0.99 22.89 2.17
C HIS A 190 1.44 22.89 0.71
N SER A 191 2.40 22.05 0.37
CA SER A 191 2.90 21.94 -1.01
C SER A 191 1.84 21.42 -1.97
N LEU A 192 1.07 20.40 -1.58
CA LEU A 192 -0.05 19.88 -2.36
C LEU A 192 -1.12 20.95 -2.60
N ARG A 193 -1.51 21.71 -1.57
CA ARG A 193 -2.47 22.81 -1.72
C ARG A 193 -1.97 23.90 -2.66
N ARG A 194 -0.69 24.21 -2.65
CA ARG A 194 -0.09 25.16 -3.60
C ARG A 194 -0.18 24.65 -5.05
N LYS A 195 -0.01 23.35 -5.28
CA LYS A 195 -0.02 22.72 -6.61
C LYS A 195 -1.44 22.41 -7.11
N LEU A 196 -2.32 21.98 -6.20
CA LEU A 196 -3.67 21.51 -6.50
C LEU A 196 -4.77 22.53 -6.18
N GLY A 197 -4.42 23.68 -5.57
CA GLY A 197 -5.38 24.67 -5.07
C GLY A 197 -5.69 24.49 -3.58
N ALA A 198 -5.97 25.60 -2.90
CA ALA A 198 -6.11 25.65 -1.44
C ALA A 198 -7.23 24.74 -0.90
N GLU A 199 -8.32 24.60 -1.64
CA GLU A 199 -9.51 23.82 -1.24
C GLU A 199 -9.39 22.32 -1.56
N SER A 200 -8.34 21.89 -2.24
CA SER A 200 -8.14 20.48 -2.64
C SER A 200 -8.01 19.53 -1.45
N ILE A 201 -7.45 20.01 -0.34
CA ILE A 201 -7.29 19.24 0.90
C ILE A 201 -7.81 20.09 2.06
N ARG A 202 -8.77 19.57 2.81
CA ARG A 202 -9.32 20.24 3.99
C ARG A 202 -8.74 19.69 5.27
N ASN A 203 -8.51 20.58 6.23
CA ASN A 203 -8.14 20.20 7.60
C ASN A 203 -9.41 20.16 8.44
N ILE A 204 -9.67 19.01 9.05
CA ILE A 204 -10.73 18.83 10.05
C ILE A 204 -10.04 18.92 11.43
N ARG A 205 -10.26 20.03 12.12
CA ARG A 205 -9.59 20.35 13.37
C ARG A 205 -9.74 19.21 14.39
N GLY A 206 -8.61 18.75 14.92
CA GLY A 206 -8.57 17.66 15.90
C GLY A 206 -8.79 16.25 15.34
N VAL A 207 -9.03 16.11 14.01
CA VAL A 207 -9.26 14.81 13.36
C VAL A 207 -8.16 14.49 12.34
N GLY A 208 -7.91 15.40 11.37
CA GLY A 208 -6.93 15.15 10.34
C GLY A 208 -7.24 15.86 9.02
N TYR A 209 -6.83 15.27 7.91
CA TYR A 209 -6.94 15.83 6.56
C TYR A 209 -7.79 14.95 5.67
N LEU A 210 -8.52 15.56 4.75
CA LEU A 210 -9.30 14.86 3.72
C LEU A 210 -9.25 15.63 2.38
N VAL A 211 -9.45 14.90 1.29
CA VAL A 211 -9.89 15.46 0.01
C VAL A 211 -11.41 15.41 -0.03
N PRO A 212 -12.15 16.53 -0.32
CA PRO A 212 -13.61 16.51 -0.39
C PRO A 212 -14.14 15.53 -1.44
N ALA A 213 -15.23 14.82 -1.16
CA ALA A 213 -15.81 13.80 -2.05
C ALA A 213 -16.39 14.40 -3.34
N SER A 214 -16.74 15.67 -3.34
CA SER A 214 -17.20 16.45 -4.51
C SER A 214 -16.54 17.81 -4.48
N GLN A 215 -16.01 18.23 -5.61
CA GLN A 215 -15.59 19.59 -5.90
C GLN A 215 -16.49 20.18 -6.98
#